data_24443c4cafc18c996ead5cc864eafb64
#
_entry.id   24443c4cafc18c996ead5cc864eafb64
#
_cell.length_a   1.000
_cell.length_b   1.000
_cell.length_c   1.000
_cell.angle_alpha   90.00
_cell.angle_beta   90.00
_cell.angle_gamma   90.00
#
_symmetry.space_group_name_H-M   'P 1'
#
loop_
_entity.id
_entity.type
_entity.pdbx_description
1 polymer ?
#
loop_
_entity_poly.entity_id
_entity_poly.type
_entity_poly.pdbx_seq_one_letter_code
_entity_poly.pdbx_strand_id
1 'polypeptide(L)'
;PAAWFPTGEARTLSVPDGRNLVETAFRQAMRSPSRLMLADGAAALSAQDMIMRAFVLASFIKAKAGNGERVGIMLPASAAAVLAWRGALMAGKTPVMCNWTSGAANFSHGLEAAGVRRVFTSSRLLDKLSGQGFPVGEHADVWVALEDAKRLSLPAKLGAFLKSRLLGIPCLGEAVIPRRVPETAAILFTSGSEALPKAVPLTHMNILANCRDIAAVLKITSHDSMLSMLPPFHSLGLTGNIALPLAFGLPAVYYAN
;
A
#
# COMPACT_ATOMS: atom_id res chain seq x y z
N PRO A 1 -6.65 14.94 -16.75
CA PRO A 1 -8.10 14.79 -16.69
C PRO A 1 -8.72 15.88 -15.79
N ALA A 2 -9.92 16.36 -16.10
CA ALA A 2 -10.60 17.39 -15.31
C ALA A 2 -10.74 17.03 -13.81
N ALA A 3 -10.80 15.73 -13.49
CA ALA A 3 -10.87 15.22 -12.11
C ALA A 3 -9.64 15.56 -11.25
N TRP A 4 -8.50 15.96 -11.85
CA TRP A 4 -7.29 16.38 -11.15
C TRP A 4 -7.27 17.87 -10.83
N PHE A 5 -8.18 18.63 -11.43
CA PHE A 5 -8.30 20.08 -11.23
C PHE A 5 -9.64 20.38 -10.57
N PRO A 6 -9.71 20.29 -9.24
CA PRO A 6 -10.95 20.52 -8.52
C PRO A 6 -11.42 21.97 -8.72
N THR A 7 -12.72 22.12 -8.85
CA THR A 7 -13.41 23.42 -8.91
C THR A 7 -13.94 23.81 -7.54
N GLY A 8 -14.04 25.11 -7.26
CA GLY A 8 -14.52 25.64 -5.98
C GLY A 8 -13.39 26.13 -5.07
N GLU A 9 -13.72 26.50 -3.84
CA GLU A 9 -12.75 27.00 -2.87
C GLU A 9 -11.88 25.88 -2.28
N ALA A 10 -10.59 26.16 -2.11
CA ALA A 10 -9.65 25.26 -1.43
C ALA A 10 -10.01 25.13 0.04
N ARG A 11 -10.18 23.90 0.54
CA ARG A 11 -10.44 23.63 1.95
C ARG A 11 -9.22 22.95 2.56
N THR A 12 -8.78 23.41 3.73
CA THR A 12 -7.78 22.71 4.51
C THR A 12 -8.27 21.30 4.83
N LEU A 13 -7.43 20.30 4.55
CA LEU A 13 -7.77 18.91 4.83
C LEU A 13 -7.32 18.51 6.23
N SER A 14 -8.08 17.63 6.84
CA SER A 14 -7.76 16.99 8.12
C SER A 14 -7.79 15.47 7.97
N VAL A 15 -6.92 14.81 8.73
CA VAL A 15 -6.98 13.33 8.85
C VAL A 15 -8.23 12.96 9.65
N PRO A 16 -9.12 12.10 9.14
CA PRO A 16 -10.24 11.60 9.92
C PRO A 16 -9.75 10.84 11.14
N ASP A 17 -10.53 10.86 12.20
CA ASP A 17 -10.28 9.99 13.34
C ASP A 17 -10.29 8.52 12.91
N GLY A 18 -9.31 7.78 13.38
CA GLY A 18 -9.15 6.37 13.08
C GLY A 18 -8.07 5.76 13.96
N ARG A 19 -8.28 4.51 14.36
CA ARG A 19 -7.34 3.76 15.22
C ARG A 19 -6.06 3.36 14.48
N ASN A 20 -6.14 3.31 13.16
CA ASN A 20 -5.04 2.90 12.30
C ASN A 20 -5.21 3.44 10.88
N LEU A 21 -4.15 3.34 10.06
CA LEU A 21 -4.13 3.83 8.68
C LEU A 21 -5.21 3.19 7.78
N VAL A 22 -5.59 1.93 8.03
CA VAL A 22 -6.63 1.26 7.26
C VAL A 22 -7.97 1.91 7.54
N GLU A 23 -8.36 2.07 8.80
CA GLU A 23 -9.60 2.73 9.21
C GLU A 23 -9.66 4.18 8.73
N THR A 24 -8.58 4.96 8.95
CA THR A 24 -8.47 6.34 8.48
C THR A 24 -8.75 6.46 6.99
N ALA A 25 -8.10 5.63 6.17
CA ALA A 25 -8.29 5.65 4.73
C ALA A 25 -9.68 5.13 4.28
N PHE A 26 -10.32 4.24 5.05
CA PHE A 26 -11.71 3.86 4.79
C PHE A 26 -12.66 5.02 5.07
N ARG A 27 -12.51 5.72 6.20
CA ARG A 27 -13.32 6.90 6.54
C ARG A 27 -13.16 8.01 5.51
N GLN A 28 -11.95 8.20 4.99
CA GLN A 28 -11.70 9.15 3.91
C GLN A 28 -12.41 8.75 2.62
N ALA A 29 -12.34 7.47 2.25
CA ALA A 29 -13.01 6.94 1.07
C ALA A 29 -14.54 7.03 1.16
N MET A 30 -15.13 6.86 2.35
CA MET A 30 -16.56 7.02 2.59
C MET A 30 -17.06 8.44 2.36
N ARG A 31 -16.22 9.45 2.62
CA ARG A 31 -16.58 10.86 2.38
C ARG A 31 -16.77 11.19 0.91
N SER A 32 -16.02 10.53 0.02
CA SER A 32 -16.06 10.79 -1.43
C SER A 32 -15.70 9.51 -2.21
N PRO A 33 -16.62 8.53 -2.32
CA PRO A 33 -16.33 7.22 -2.94
C PRO A 33 -15.92 7.31 -4.42
N SER A 34 -16.47 8.26 -5.15
CA SER A 34 -16.19 8.47 -6.57
C SER A 34 -14.94 9.32 -6.84
N ARG A 35 -14.34 9.92 -5.81
CA ARG A 35 -13.13 10.75 -5.98
C ARG A 35 -11.99 9.91 -6.52
N LEU A 36 -11.28 10.44 -7.52
CA LEU A 36 -10.05 9.82 -8.00
C LEU A 36 -9.00 9.83 -6.89
N MET A 37 -8.42 8.66 -6.61
CA MET A 37 -7.45 8.50 -5.53
C MET A 37 -6.08 8.06 -6.00
N LEU A 38 -6.02 7.12 -6.93
CA LEU A 38 -4.76 6.57 -7.44
C LEU A 38 -4.76 6.59 -8.96
N ALA A 39 -3.66 7.02 -9.54
CA ALA A 39 -3.41 6.82 -10.98
C ALA A 39 -1.95 6.44 -11.23
N ASP A 40 -1.73 5.64 -12.25
CA ASP A 40 -0.43 5.35 -12.85
C ASP A 40 -0.62 5.10 -14.36
N GLY A 41 0.44 4.67 -15.05
CA GLY A 41 0.37 4.37 -16.48
C GLY A 41 -0.59 3.23 -16.85
N ALA A 42 -1.08 2.45 -15.89
CA ALA A 42 -1.96 1.30 -16.12
C ALA A 42 -3.40 1.51 -15.68
N ALA A 43 -3.66 2.38 -14.70
CA ALA A 43 -4.99 2.55 -14.13
C ALA A 43 -5.22 3.94 -13.51
N ALA A 44 -6.48 4.38 -13.51
CA ALA A 44 -6.99 5.48 -12.70
C ALA A 44 -8.15 4.95 -11.85
N LEU A 45 -8.03 5.04 -10.53
CA LEU A 45 -8.92 4.40 -9.58
C LEU A 45 -9.60 5.41 -8.68
N SER A 46 -10.92 5.32 -8.59
CA SER A 46 -11.69 6.02 -7.56
C SER A 46 -11.38 5.45 -6.16
N ALA A 47 -11.81 6.15 -5.12
CA ALA A 47 -11.71 5.66 -3.74
C ALA A 47 -12.42 4.31 -3.58
N GLN A 48 -13.59 4.14 -4.19
CA GLN A 48 -14.36 2.90 -4.18
C GLN A 48 -13.63 1.77 -4.92
N ASP A 49 -13.07 2.04 -6.11
CA ASP A 49 -12.32 1.05 -6.88
C ASP A 49 -11.04 0.61 -6.15
N MET A 50 -10.34 1.58 -5.54
CA MET A 50 -9.17 1.31 -4.70
C MET A 50 -9.52 0.36 -3.55
N ILE A 51 -10.62 0.62 -2.83
CA ILE A 51 -11.08 -0.23 -1.74
C ILE A 51 -11.48 -1.63 -2.25
N MET A 52 -12.21 -1.71 -3.36
CA MET A 52 -12.59 -2.98 -3.97
C MET A 52 -11.35 -3.83 -4.31
N ARG A 53 -10.38 -3.24 -4.99
CA ARG A 53 -9.14 -3.93 -5.35
C ARG A 53 -8.31 -4.32 -4.13
N ALA A 54 -8.30 -3.48 -3.08
CA ALA A 54 -7.63 -3.82 -1.82
C ALA A 54 -8.27 -5.03 -1.13
N PHE A 55 -9.61 -5.18 -1.15
CA PHE A 55 -10.28 -6.38 -0.66
C PHE A 55 -9.94 -7.63 -1.47
N VAL A 56 -9.85 -7.51 -2.80
CA VAL A 56 -9.42 -8.62 -3.68
C VAL A 56 -8.01 -9.06 -3.29
N LEU A 57 -7.08 -8.09 -3.18
CA LEU A 57 -5.69 -8.38 -2.79
C LEU A 57 -5.59 -8.91 -1.35
N ALA A 58 -6.39 -8.41 -0.42
CA ALA A 58 -6.43 -8.95 0.94
C ALA A 58 -6.81 -10.43 0.96
N SER A 59 -7.82 -10.82 0.18
CA SER A 59 -8.23 -12.23 0.03
C SER A 59 -7.12 -13.07 -0.61
N PHE A 60 -6.46 -12.55 -1.64
CA PHE A 60 -5.35 -13.20 -2.32
C PHE A 60 -4.14 -13.38 -1.41
N ILE A 61 -3.71 -12.31 -0.74
CA ILE A 61 -2.57 -12.32 0.18
C ILE A 61 -2.84 -13.29 1.33
N LYS A 62 -4.04 -13.26 1.92
CA LYS A 62 -4.44 -14.20 2.98
C LYS A 62 -4.32 -15.65 2.54
N ALA A 63 -4.76 -15.97 1.33
CA ALA A 63 -4.69 -17.33 0.78
C ALA A 63 -3.25 -17.79 0.50
N LYS A 64 -2.38 -16.88 0.02
CA LYS A 64 -1.01 -17.21 -0.41
C LYS A 64 0.04 -17.08 0.72
N ALA A 65 -0.18 -16.22 1.70
CA ALA A 65 0.74 -16.03 2.82
C ALA A 65 0.73 -17.20 3.83
N GLY A 66 -0.33 -18.01 3.83
CA GLY A 66 -0.48 -19.08 4.82
C GLY A 66 -0.50 -18.54 6.25
N ASN A 67 0.13 -19.25 7.18
CA ASN A 67 0.20 -18.88 8.60
C ASN A 67 1.26 -17.81 8.91
N GLY A 68 2.04 -17.34 7.93
CA GLY A 68 3.03 -16.29 8.13
C GLY A 68 2.37 -14.97 8.53
N GLU A 69 2.86 -14.33 9.59
CA GLU A 69 2.35 -13.02 10.03
C GLU A 69 2.87 -11.87 9.17
N ARG A 70 4.06 -12.02 8.58
CA ARG A 70 4.75 -11.01 7.78
C ARG A 70 4.82 -11.43 6.32
N VAL A 71 4.62 -10.44 5.44
CA VAL A 71 4.67 -10.65 3.99
C VAL A 71 5.53 -9.57 3.33
N GLY A 72 6.42 -9.99 2.45
CA GLY A 72 7.21 -9.06 1.66
C GLY A 72 6.35 -8.38 0.59
N ILE A 73 6.61 -7.10 0.35
CA ILE A 73 6.09 -6.35 -0.79
C ILE A 73 7.28 -5.78 -1.54
N MET A 74 7.46 -6.19 -2.78
CA MET A 74 8.55 -5.76 -3.66
C MET A 74 7.94 -5.20 -4.95
N LEU A 75 7.68 -3.90 -4.95
CA LEU A 75 7.06 -3.19 -6.06
C LEU A 75 7.63 -1.76 -6.17
N PRO A 76 7.76 -1.21 -7.38
CA PRO A 76 8.10 0.20 -7.57
C PRO A 76 6.95 1.11 -7.11
N ALA A 77 7.19 2.42 -7.10
CA ALA A 77 6.14 3.41 -6.85
C ALA A 77 5.01 3.24 -7.88
N SER A 78 3.86 2.73 -7.45
CA SER A 78 2.74 2.37 -8.32
C SER A 78 1.45 2.21 -7.53
N ALA A 79 0.31 2.30 -8.20
CA ALA A 79 -0.98 1.96 -7.60
C ALA A 79 -0.99 0.52 -7.06
N ALA A 80 -0.30 -0.42 -7.73
CA ALA A 80 -0.16 -1.80 -7.27
C ALA A 80 0.56 -1.90 -5.91
N ALA A 81 1.59 -1.09 -5.65
CA ALA A 81 2.29 -1.05 -4.37
C ALA A 81 1.36 -0.59 -3.23
N VAL A 82 0.57 0.45 -3.46
CA VAL A 82 -0.44 0.93 -2.51
C VAL A 82 -1.46 -0.15 -2.20
N LEU A 83 -1.99 -0.78 -3.23
CA LEU A 83 -3.02 -1.82 -3.10
C LEU A 83 -2.48 -3.07 -2.40
N ALA A 84 -1.23 -3.49 -2.69
CA ALA A 84 -0.58 -4.63 -2.04
C ALA A 84 -0.31 -4.35 -0.55
N TRP A 85 0.27 -3.18 -0.22
CA TRP A 85 0.49 -2.76 1.15
C TRP A 85 -0.81 -2.72 1.95
N ARG A 86 -1.83 -2.09 1.41
CA ARG A 86 -3.15 -2.00 2.04
C ARG A 86 -3.83 -3.36 2.14
N GLY A 87 -3.75 -4.16 1.09
CA GLY A 87 -4.27 -5.54 1.06
C GLY A 87 -3.63 -6.43 2.12
N ALA A 88 -2.32 -6.31 2.36
CA ALA A 88 -1.61 -7.03 3.42
C ALA A 88 -2.17 -6.67 4.81
N LEU A 89 -2.29 -5.38 5.12
CA LEU A 89 -2.86 -4.91 6.37
C LEU A 89 -4.30 -5.39 6.58
N MET A 90 -5.13 -5.33 5.52
CA MET A 90 -6.52 -5.82 5.55
C MET A 90 -6.62 -7.34 5.67
N ALA A 91 -5.59 -8.08 5.23
CA ALA A 91 -5.46 -9.52 5.43
C ALA A 91 -5.00 -9.90 6.85
N GLY A 92 -4.71 -8.94 7.70
CA GLY A 92 -4.14 -9.13 9.03
C GLY A 92 -2.66 -9.51 8.99
N LYS A 93 -1.93 -9.11 7.93
CA LYS A 93 -0.51 -9.37 7.75
C LYS A 93 0.30 -8.10 7.85
N THR A 94 1.48 -8.18 8.47
CA THR A 94 2.43 -7.06 8.54
C THR A 94 3.23 -6.98 7.24
N PRO A 95 3.13 -5.89 6.46
CA PRO A 95 3.91 -5.73 5.24
C PRO A 95 5.36 -5.38 5.54
N VAL A 96 6.29 -6.08 4.89
CA VAL A 96 7.72 -5.81 4.88
C VAL A 96 8.06 -5.23 3.51
N MET A 97 8.51 -3.97 3.46
CA MET A 97 8.80 -3.29 2.22
C MET A 97 10.21 -3.67 1.75
N CYS A 98 10.28 -4.58 0.79
CA CYS A 98 11.53 -5.19 0.34
C CYS A 98 12.31 -4.25 -0.59
N ASN A 99 13.54 -3.96 -0.24
CA ASN A 99 14.46 -3.14 -1.04
C ASN A 99 15.37 -4.03 -1.89
N TRP A 100 15.10 -4.13 -3.19
CA TRP A 100 15.93 -4.89 -4.14
C TRP A 100 17.17 -4.13 -4.61
N THR A 101 17.25 -2.82 -4.35
CA THR A 101 18.39 -1.99 -4.78
C THR A 101 19.59 -2.10 -3.84
N SER A 102 19.42 -2.71 -2.67
CA SER A 102 20.48 -2.93 -1.68
C SER A 102 21.43 -4.09 -2.02
N GLY A 103 21.18 -4.80 -3.13
CA GLY A 103 21.93 -5.99 -3.53
C GLY A 103 21.37 -7.29 -2.95
N ALA A 104 21.72 -8.41 -3.57
CA ALA A 104 21.15 -9.72 -3.26
C ALA A 104 21.41 -10.18 -1.82
N ALA A 105 22.63 -10.00 -1.31
CA ALA A 105 22.99 -10.41 0.05
C ALA A 105 22.18 -9.66 1.13
N ASN A 106 22.04 -8.34 0.99
CA ASN A 106 21.24 -7.52 1.90
C ASN A 106 19.74 -7.83 1.78
N PHE A 107 19.28 -8.13 0.57
CA PHE A 107 17.90 -8.55 0.33
C PHE A 107 17.61 -9.88 1.05
N SER A 108 18.45 -10.91 0.87
CA SER A 108 18.31 -12.21 1.53
C SER A 108 18.34 -12.08 3.05
N HIS A 109 19.32 -11.32 3.57
CA HIS A 109 19.39 -11.03 5.01
C HIS A 109 18.11 -10.33 5.50
N GLY A 110 17.59 -9.38 4.75
CA GLY A 110 16.35 -8.67 5.11
C GLY A 110 15.14 -9.59 5.18
N LEU A 111 14.98 -10.53 4.26
CA LEU A 111 13.91 -11.52 4.29
C LEU A 111 14.01 -12.41 5.54
N GLU A 112 15.22 -12.89 5.86
CA GLU A 112 15.48 -13.72 7.03
C GLU A 112 15.24 -12.96 8.33
N ALA A 113 15.85 -11.79 8.50
CA ALA A 113 15.73 -10.95 9.69
C ALA A 113 14.28 -10.53 9.98
N ALA A 114 13.48 -10.31 8.92
CA ALA A 114 12.07 -10.00 9.05
C ALA A 114 11.17 -11.25 9.12
N GLY A 115 11.69 -12.46 8.94
CA GLY A 115 10.91 -13.71 8.93
C GLY A 115 9.92 -13.79 7.76
N VAL A 116 10.28 -13.24 6.61
CA VAL A 116 9.42 -13.21 5.40
C VAL A 116 9.54 -14.52 4.63
N ARG A 117 8.41 -15.18 4.40
CA ARG A 117 8.34 -16.44 3.63
C ARG A 117 7.68 -16.27 2.26
N ARG A 118 6.98 -15.18 2.01
CA ARG A 118 6.31 -14.88 0.74
C ARG A 118 6.51 -13.42 0.41
N VAL A 119 6.93 -13.13 -0.81
CA VAL A 119 7.13 -11.78 -1.34
C VAL A 119 6.18 -11.55 -2.50
N PHE A 120 5.26 -10.62 -2.32
CA PHE A 120 4.29 -10.21 -3.33
C PHE A 120 4.93 -9.17 -4.25
N THR A 121 4.95 -9.47 -5.53
CA THR A 121 5.63 -8.68 -6.55
C THR A 121 4.89 -8.79 -7.89
N SER A 122 5.44 -8.25 -8.97
CA SER A 122 4.94 -8.45 -10.33
C SER A 122 5.92 -9.27 -11.15
N SER A 123 5.41 -10.10 -12.05
CA SER A 123 6.22 -10.87 -12.99
C SER A 123 7.15 -9.95 -13.79
N ARG A 124 6.61 -8.81 -14.25
CA ARG A 124 7.39 -7.79 -14.99
C ARG A 124 8.60 -7.25 -14.22
N LEU A 125 8.45 -7.06 -12.88
CA LEU A 125 9.59 -6.62 -12.05
C LEU A 125 10.63 -7.72 -11.92
N LEU A 126 10.20 -8.98 -11.71
CA LEU A 126 11.13 -10.11 -11.65
C LEU A 126 11.90 -10.28 -12.94
N ASP A 127 11.24 -10.18 -14.10
CA ASP A 127 11.90 -10.26 -15.41
C ASP A 127 12.93 -9.13 -15.58
N LYS A 128 12.56 -7.88 -15.22
CA LYS A 128 13.47 -6.72 -15.27
C LYS A 128 14.71 -6.96 -14.37
N LEU A 129 14.50 -7.43 -13.13
CA LEU A 129 15.57 -7.66 -12.18
C LEU A 129 16.49 -8.81 -12.60
N SER A 130 15.92 -9.90 -13.12
CA SER A 130 16.68 -11.02 -13.69
C SER A 130 17.56 -10.55 -14.83
N GLY A 131 17.04 -9.72 -15.75
CA GLY A 131 17.80 -9.10 -16.83
C GLY A 131 18.90 -8.14 -16.36
N GLN A 132 18.81 -7.63 -15.13
CA GLN A 132 19.83 -6.78 -14.48
C GLN A 132 20.82 -7.57 -13.61
N GLY A 133 20.74 -8.91 -13.62
CA GLY A 133 21.65 -9.78 -12.87
C GLY A 133 21.24 -9.99 -11.38
N PHE A 134 20.04 -9.58 -10.97
CA PHE A 134 19.54 -9.93 -9.65
C PHE A 134 19.19 -11.43 -9.62
N PRO A 135 19.62 -12.21 -8.58
CA PRO A 135 19.47 -13.67 -8.55
C PRO A 135 18.05 -14.10 -8.19
N VAL A 136 17.08 -13.80 -9.06
CA VAL A 136 15.66 -14.14 -8.85
C VAL A 136 15.47 -15.64 -8.61
N GLY A 137 16.28 -16.50 -9.25
CA GLY A 137 16.18 -17.95 -9.13
C GLY A 137 16.53 -18.49 -7.75
N GLU A 138 17.43 -17.83 -7.01
CA GLU A 138 17.81 -18.23 -5.64
C GLU A 138 16.65 -18.11 -4.63
N HIS A 139 15.64 -17.34 -4.98
CA HIS A 139 14.44 -17.09 -4.17
C HIS A 139 13.15 -17.57 -4.85
N ALA A 140 13.24 -18.54 -5.76
CA ALA A 140 12.11 -18.96 -6.59
C ALA A 140 10.86 -19.38 -5.78
N ASP A 141 11.05 -19.94 -4.59
CA ASP A 141 10.01 -20.41 -3.69
C ASP A 141 9.28 -19.29 -2.92
N VAL A 142 9.86 -18.08 -2.84
CA VAL A 142 9.26 -16.99 -2.06
C VAL A 142 8.35 -16.07 -2.91
N TRP A 143 8.51 -16.04 -4.24
CA TRP A 143 7.80 -15.11 -5.10
C TRP A 143 6.33 -15.44 -5.28
N VAL A 144 5.49 -14.43 -5.17
CA VAL A 144 4.05 -14.51 -5.47
C VAL A 144 3.69 -13.38 -6.40
N ALA A 145 3.36 -13.71 -7.63
CA ALA A 145 2.95 -12.74 -8.64
C ALA A 145 1.56 -12.18 -8.33
N LEU A 146 1.42 -10.85 -8.25
CA LEU A 146 0.13 -10.19 -8.01
C LEU A 146 -0.86 -10.41 -9.15
N GLU A 147 -0.37 -10.67 -10.35
CA GLU A 147 -1.17 -11.00 -11.53
C GLU A 147 -2.05 -12.24 -11.30
N ASP A 148 -1.60 -13.17 -10.45
CA ASP A 148 -2.36 -14.36 -10.07
C ASP A 148 -3.62 -14.06 -9.25
N ALA A 149 -3.75 -12.86 -8.70
CA ALA A 149 -5.01 -12.43 -8.09
C ALA A 149 -6.20 -12.44 -9.07
N LYS A 150 -5.93 -12.36 -10.37
CA LYS A 150 -6.96 -12.53 -11.41
C LYS A 150 -7.61 -13.93 -11.38
N ARG A 151 -6.90 -14.94 -10.84
CA ARG A 151 -7.35 -16.33 -10.73
C ARG A 151 -8.19 -16.60 -9.47
N LEU A 152 -8.41 -15.58 -8.62
CA LEU A 152 -9.31 -15.74 -7.47
C LEU A 152 -10.71 -16.14 -7.91
N SER A 153 -11.37 -16.94 -7.06
CA SER A 153 -12.72 -17.42 -7.30
C SER A 153 -13.74 -16.28 -7.44
N LEU A 154 -14.78 -16.52 -8.22
CA LEU A 154 -15.89 -15.57 -8.39
C LEU A 154 -16.50 -15.12 -7.05
N PRO A 155 -16.78 -16.02 -6.08
CA PRO A 155 -17.30 -15.60 -4.79
C PRO A 155 -16.40 -14.62 -4.04
N ALA A 156 -15.07 -14.79 -4.10
CA ALA A 156 -14.13 -13.88 -3.48
C ALA A 156 -14.16 -12.49 -4.13
N LYS A 157 -14.22 -12.43 -5.46
CA LYS A 157 -14.34 -11.17 -6.21
C LYS A 157 -15.67 -10.48 -5.95
N LEU A 158 -16.77 -11.25 -5.96
CA LEU A 158 -18.11 -10.73 -5.68
C LEU A 158 -18.20 -10.19 -4.25
N GLY A 159 -17.64 -10.90 -3.29
CA GLY A 159 -17.56 -10.42 -1.89
C GLY A 159 -16.79 -9.12 -1.75
N ALA A 160 -15.66 -8.95 -2.46
CA ALA A 160 -14.90 -7.70 -2.50
C ALA A 160 -15.71 -6.56 -3.13
N PHE A 161 -16.40 -6.83 -4.24
CA PHE A 161 -17.27 -5.88 -4.92
C PHE A 161 -18.42 -5.41 -4.00
N LEU A 162 -19.15 -6.34 -3.39
CA LEU A 162 -20.25 -6.02 -2.47
C LEU A 162 -19.77 -5.17 -1.29
N LYS A 163 -18.66 -5.55 -0.65
CA LYS A 163 -18.07 -4.76 0.45
C LYS A 163 -17.72 -3.34 0.01
N SER A 164 -17.19 -3.16 -1.20
CA SER A 164 -16.87 -1.82 -1.70
C SER A 164 -18.12 -0.97 -1.96
N ARG A 165 -19.24 -1.59 -2.37
CA ARG A 165 -20.52 -0.90 -2.57
C ARG A 165 -21.16 -0.45 -1.25
N LEU A 166 -20.98 -1.22 -0.18
CA LEU A 166 -21.47 -0.86 1.14
C LEU A 166 -20.75 0.38 1.72
N LEU A 167 -19.57 0.70 1.20
CA LEU A 167 -18.77 1.84 1.66
C LEU A 167 -19.51 3.17 1.56
N GLY A 168 -20.31 3.38 0.52
CA GLY A 168 -21.07 4.59 0.29
C GLY A 168 -22.39 4.69 1.11
N ILE A 169 -22.73 3.65 1.87
CA ILE A 169 -23.98 3.58 2.64
C ILE A 169 -23.65 3.84 4.11
N PRO A 170 -24.23 4.91 4.75
CA PRO A 170 -24.04 5.17 6.16
C PRO A 170 -24.33 3.92 7.01
N CYS A 171 -23.61 3.71 8.11
CA CYS A 171 -23.66 2.56 9.01
C CYS A 171 -23.14 1.24 8.40
N LEU A 172 -23.44 0.92 7.13
CA LEU A 172 -22.94 -0.29 6.48
C LEU A 172 -21.47 -0.14 6.08
N GLY A 173 -21.03 1.08 5.70
CA GLY A 173 -19.63 1.39 5.44
C GLY A 173 -18.74 1.10 6.66
N GLU A 174 -19.18 1.45 7.84
CA GLU A 174 -18.46 1.13 9.09
C GLU A 174 -18.33 -0.38 9.34
N ALA A 175 -19.34 -1.17 8.97
CA ALA A 175 -19.33 -2.62 9.16
C ALA A 175 -18.32 -3.35 8.30
N VAL A 176 -17.89 -2.77 7.17
CA VAL A 176 -16.90 -3.38 6.26
C VAL A 176 -15.46 -2.99 6.57
N ILE A 177 -15.22 -2.06 7.51
CA ILE A 177 -13.87 -1.71 7.95
C ILE A 177 -13.21 -2.91 8.63
N PRO A 178 -12.01 -3.34 8.18
CA PRO A 178 -11.30 -4.44 8.82
C PRO A 178 -10.99 -4.13 10.28
N ARG A 179 -11.42 -5.01 11.19
CA ARG A 179 -11.22 -4.84 12.64
C ARG A 179 -9.91 -5.42 13.15
N ARG A 180 -9.39 -6.45 12.45
CA ARG A 180 -8.13 -7.13 12.79
C ARG A 180 -7.03 -6.64 11.87
N VAL A 181 -6.37 -5.56 12.27
CA VAL A 181 -5.23 -4.98 11.56
C VAL A 181 -4.01 -5.13 12.47
N PRO A 182 -2.84 -5.54 11.96
CA PRO A 182 -1.61 -5.61 12.75
C PRO A 182 -1.30 -4.25 13.39
N GLU A 183 -0.66 -4.24 14.55
CA GLU A 183 -0.20 -3.00 15.19
C GLU A 183 0.90 -2.32 14.35
N THR A 184 1.79 -3.13 13.78
CA THR A 184 2.84 -2.67 12.87
C THR A 184 2.27 -2.45 11.47
N ALA A 185 2.34 -1.21 11.00
CA ALA A 185 1.85 -0.81 9.67
C ALA A 185 2.82 -1.15 8.55
N ALA A 186 4.12 -1.19 8.83
CA ALA A 186 5.15 -1.58 7.88
C ALA A 186 6.45 -1.93 8.62
N ILE A 187 7.27 -2.76 7.99
CA ILE A 187 8.67 -2.95 8.35
C ILE A 187 9.52 -2.42 7.20
N LEU A 188 10.42 -1.49 7.51
CA LEU A 188 11.43 -0.95 6.59
C LEU A 188 12.81 -1.41 7.02
N PHE A 189 13.79 -1.26 6.14
CA PHE A 189 15.18 -1.57 6.44
C PHE A 189 16.03 -0.30 6.46
N THR A 190 16.98 -0.24 7.39
CA THR A 190 17.98 0.83 7.38
C THR A 190 18.91 0.69 6.19
N SER A 191 19.39 1.81 5.66
CA SER A 191 20.35 1.87 4.56
C SER A 191 21.81 1.71 5.01
N GLY A 192 22.08 1.02 6.14
CA GLY A 192 23.38 0.95 6.78
C GLY A 192 24.55 0.75 5.81
N SER A 193 25.46 1.70 5.76
CA SER A 193 26.64 1.68 4.89
C SER A 193 27.74 0.75 5.37
N GLU A 194 27.73 0.35 6.66
CA GLU A 194 28.81 -0.40 7.31
C GLU A 194 28.34 -1.69 8.02
N ALA A 195 27.04 -1.97 8.04
CA ALA A 195 26.47 -3.13 8.69
C ALA A 195 25.26 -3.68 7.92
N LEU A 196 24.89 -4.92 8.20
CA LEU A 196 23.68 -5.53 7.64
C LEU A 196 22.43 -4.69 7.96
N PRO A 197 21.48 -4.56 7.02
CA PRO A 197 20.26 -3.79 7.21
C PRO A 197 19.46 -4.25 8.43
N LYS A 198 19.07 -3.32 9.29
CA LYS A 198 18.22 -3.61 10.45
C LYS A 198 16.75 -3.43 10.07
N ALA A 199 15.90 -4.38 10.46
CA ALA A 199 14.47 -4.29 10.30
C ALA A 199 13.87 -3.33 11.33
N VAL A 200 13.18 -2.30 10.87
CA VAL A 200 12.55 -1.25 11.69
C VAL A 200 11.04 -1.34 11.56
N PRO A 201 10.32 -1.80 12.59
CA PRO A 201 8.87 -1.79 12.59
C PRO A 201 8.34 -0.38 12.83
N LEU A 202 7.39 0.04 12.01
CA LEU A 202 6.66 1.31 12.13
C LEU A 202 5.21 1.02 12.46
N THR A 203 4.72 1.56 13.55
CA THR A 203 3.30 1.45 13.91
C THR A 203 2.45 2.39 13.06
N HIS A 204 1.15 2.14 13.02
CA HIS A 204 0.20 3.05 12.37
C HIS A 204 0.29 4.46 12.96
N MET A 205 0.47 4.57 14.28
CA MET A 205 0.56 5.86 14.94
C MET A 205 1.84 6.63 14.62
N ASN A 206 2.99 5.93 14.48
CA ASN A 206 4.22 6.58 14.02
C ASN A 206 4.02 7.25 12.67
N ILE A 207 3.40 6.53 11.71
CA ILE A 207 3.17 7.06 10.37
C ILE A 207 2.10 8.16 10.37
N LEU A 208 0.99 7.99 11.09
CA LEU A 208 -0.09 9.00 11.17
C LEU A 208 0.39 10.30 11.84
N ALA A 209 1.20 10.23 12.90
CA ALA A 209 1.77 11.41 13.53
C ALA A 209 2.61 12.19 12.51
N ASN A 210 3.51 11.50 11.80
CA ASN A 210 4.35 12.11 10.78
C ASN A 210 3.50 12.72 9.62
N CYS A 211 2.43 12.04 9.19
CA CYS A 211 1.52 12.59 8.19
C CYS A 211 0.85 13.90 8.67
N ARG A 212 0.45 13.96 9.94
CA ARG A 212 -0.16 15.17 10.54
C ARG A 212 0.84 16.32 10.60
N ASP A 213 2.08 16.05 11.00
CA ASP A 213 3.15 17.05 11.09
C ASP A 213 3.48 17.61 9.69
N ILE A 214 3.64 16.75 8.70
CA ILE A 214 3.86 17.15 7.30
C ILE A 214 2.72 18.05 6.82
N ALA A 215 1.47 17.65 7.06
CA ALA A 215 0.31 18.41 6.62
C ALA A 215 0.18 19.77 7.31
N ALA A 216 0.54 19.86 8.59
CA ALA A 216 0.53 21.12 9.32
C ALA A 216 1.55 22.13 8.75
N VAL A 217 2.73 21.63 8.35
CA VAL A 217 3.79 22.46 7.73
C VAL A 217 3.41 22.85 6.30
N LEU A 218 2.95 21.91 5.48
CA LEU A 218 2.64 22.12 4.06
C LEU A 218 1.27 22.76 3.82
N LYS A 219 0.43 22.89 4.84
CA LYS A 219 -0.94 23.44 4.75
C LYS A 219 -1.76 22.77 3.64
N ILE A 220 -1.77 21.44 3.62
CA ILE A 220 -2.41 20.63 2.57
C ILE A 220 -3.90 20.93 2.48
N THR A 221 -4.38 21.13 1.24
CA THR A 221 -5.76 21.50 0.91
C THR A 221 -6.44 20.48 0.01
N SER A 222 -7.74 20.65 -0.22
CA SER A 222 -8.53 19.80 -1.13
C SER A 222 -8.12 19.95 -2.61
N HIS A 223 -7.34 20.97 -2.96
CA HIS A 223 -6.86 21.23 -4.33
C HIS A 223 -5.52 20.57 -4.61
N ASP A 224 -4.86 20.04 -3.58
CA ASP A 224 -3.56 19.39 -3.75
C ASP A 224 -3.69 17.96 -4.29
N SER A 225 -2.67 17.55 -4.99
CA SER A 225 -2.45 16.17 -5.45
C SER A 225 -0.98 15.80 -5.25
N MET A 226 -0.71 14.50 -5.08
CA MET A 226 0.64 14.00 -4.82
C MET A 226 1.22 13.38 -6.09
N LEU A 227 2.37 13.89 -6.54
CA LEU A 227 3.21 13.18 -7.50
C LEU A 227 4.13 12.23 -6.74
N SER A 228 3.94 10.93 -6.97
CA SER A 228 4.53 9.85 -6.18
C SER A 228 5.53 9.06 -7.01
N MET A 229 6.82 9.35 -6.83
CA MET A 229 7.92 8.70 -7.57
C MET A 229 8.94 8.00 -6.67
N LEU A 230 8.89 8.26 -5.35
CA LEU A 230 9.86 7.66 -4.44
C LEU A 230 9.53 6.21 -4.14
N PRO A 231 10.53 5.32 -4.08
CA PRO A 231 10.32 3.91 -3.81
C PRO A 231 9.65 3.67 -2.45
N PRO A 232 8.64 2.76 -2.38
CA PRO A 232 7.87 2.51 -1.15
C PRO A 232 8.68 1.86 -0.02
N PHE A 233 9.85 1.31 -0.29
CA PHE A 233 10.75 0.74 0.70
C PHE A 233 11.62 1.80 1.43
N HIS A 234 11.55 3.07 1.04
CA HIS A 234 12.10 4.19 1.78
C HIS A 234 11.03 4.84 2.66
N SER A 235 11.42 5.32 3.84
CA SER A 235 10.48 5.91 4.82
C SER A 235 9.68 7.07 4.24
N LEU A 236 10.33 7.98 3.49
CA LEU A 236 9.65 9.08 2.82
C LEU A 236 8.73 8.58 1.70
N GLY A 237 9.12 7.55 0.95
CA GLY A 237 8.29 6.94 -0.08
C GLY A 237 7.02 6.29 0.50
N LEU A 238 7.15 5.56 1.62
CA LEU A 238 6.01 4.99 2.30
C LEU A 238 5.11 6.07 2.92
N THR A 239 5.69 7.00 3.69
CA THR A 239 4.91 8.01 4.41
C THR A 239 4.35 9.07 3.48
N GLY A 240 5.18 9.69 2.64
CA GLY A 240 4.77 10.79 1.77
C GLY A 240 3.95 10.33 0.57
N ASN A 241 4.38 9.25 -0.10
CA ASN A 241 3.75 8.84 -1.36
C ASN A 241 2.58 7.86 -1.18
N ILE A 242 2.48 7.15 -0.05
CA ILE A 242 1.41 6.18 0.20
C ILE A 242 0.51 6.62 1.36
N ALA A 243 1.07 6.75 2.57
CA ALA A 243 0.25 6.95 3.75
C ALA A 243 -0.41 8.34 3.79
N LEU A 244 0.33 9.40 3.47
CA LEU A 244 -0.16 10.77 3.48
C LEU A 244 -1.36 10.96 2.53
N PRO A 245 -1.26 10.64 1.22
CA PRO A 245 -2.41 10.81 0.33
C PRO A 245 -3.61 9.97 0.74
N LEU A 246 -3.41 8.75 1.24
CA LEU A 246 -4.51 7.91 1.74
C LEU A 246 -5.17 8.50 2.98
N ALA A 247 -4.39 9.03 3.92
CA ALA A 247 -4.89 9.61 5.15
C ALA A 247 -5.67 10.90 4.92
N PHE A 248 -5.24 11.73 3.98
CA PHE A 248 -5.89 13.00 3.65
C PHE A 248 -6.92 12.92 2.52
N GLY A 249 -7.01 11.78 1.83
CA GLY A 249 -7.89 11.64 0.67
C GLY A 249 -7.41 12.43 -0.54
N LEU A 250 -6.09 12.59 -0.69
CA LEU A 250 -5.48 13.27 -1.83
C LEU A 250 -5.36 12.33 -3.03
N PRO A 251 -5.63 12.80 -4.24
CA PRO A 251 -5.24 12.09 -5.44
C PRO A 251 -3.73 11.90 -5.49
N ALA A 252 -3.27 10.70 -5.83
CA ALA A 252 -1.85 10.40 -6.02
C ALA A 252 -1.59 9.82 -7.40
N VAL A 253 -0.64 10.43 -8.13
CA VAL A 253 -0.15 9.96 -9.43
C VAL A 253 1.18 9.28 -9.22
N TYR A 254 1.27 8.01 -9.61
CA TYR A 254 2.47 7.22 -9.49
C TYR A 254 3.23 7.19 -10.81
N TYR A 255 4.50 7.51 -10.73
CA TYR A 255 5.43 7.41 -11.84
C TYR A 255 6.62 6.54 -11.39
N ALA A 256 6.71 5.34 -11.96
CA ALA A 256 7.84 4.45 -11.75
C ALA A 256 8.83 4.64 -12.91
N ASN A 257 10.07 4.99 -12.59
CA ASN A 257 11.19 4.98 -13.54
C ASN A 257 11.67 3.55 -13.79
#